data_b499407b5b5e5ffb97ccf561e29e671e
#
_entry.id   b499407b5b5e5ffb97ccf561e29e671e
#
_cell.length_a   1.000
_cell.length_b   1.000
_cell.length_c   1.000
_cell.angle_alpha   90.00
_cell.angle_beta   90.00
_cell.angle_gamma   90.00
#
_symmetry.space_group_name_H-M   'P 1'
#
loop_
_entity.id
_entity.type
_entity.pdbx_description
1 polymer ?
#
loop_
_entity_poly.entity_id
_entity_poly.type
_entity_poly.pdbx_seq_one_letter_code
_entity_poly.pdbx_strand_id
1 'polypeptide(L)'
;MLVSRRGLIGLAVNGSLAAVAGAPGAGSGRAARDVRRGHFRAIVIGSGFGGSVAALRLGQAGVDTLVLERGREWPVAPKRHLFGSAHGVTDTMFWRRNTTRWPAMLPVPVRTGAGVMEVSQEAGLDIACAAAVGGGSIVYTGVTLAPPRRYFEALYPATLSYQAFHRSWFPKVRAMLGATRMPEDIYRSAPFTHSRLWDRQMRRAGFSTFVSDSTFDWSVVRRETAGTAELSATVGNSDFGCGNEAKKSLTRSYLPAALATGHVRLRPLHEVIRLQRKRRGGYLVGVCRLDTDGTVLETLELSCDMLFMAAGTLNTNRLLVAARERGDLDGLPAAVGTGFGDNGDQLNLRSQPLAFHGGSQGAPSASAAFLHREFDLPLLVESWVLPTYEAAPAVATLAMTVDHEHRGTFRYERATDRVHLAGWTQEKSAAAREAVRAYSRRVAVANLGTLPLTINNPHPFTAHPVGGCAIGRCTDLFGRMHGHRGLYVVDGSLLPGNVGGANPSLTIGALAEHALAGIVTAGG
;
A
#
# COMPACT_ATOMS: atom_id res chain seq x y z
N MET A 1 14.54 33.90 -40.33
CA MET A 1 15.64 33.04 -40.75
C MET A 1 15.10 31.63 -40.83
N LEU A 2 14.96 31.10 -42.04
CA LEU A 2 14.36 29.81 -42.36
C LEU A 2 15.26 28.67 -41.88
N VAL A 3 14.70 27.64 -41.27
CA VAL A 3 15.33 26.32 -41.18
C VAL A 3 14.31 25.28 -41.62
N SER A 4 14.76 24.48 -42.55
CA SER A 4 14.04 23.59 -43.46
C SER A 4 13.46 22.33 -42.77
N ARG A 5 12.31 21.93 -43.33
CA ARG A 5 11.75 20.55 -43.21
C ARG A 5 12.65 19.57 -43.97
N ARG A 6 12.99 18.44 -43.33
CA ARG A 6 13.12 17.10 -43.97
C ARG A 6 13.56 16.06 -42.94
N GLY A 7 12.84 14.92 -42.87
CA GLY A 7 13.34 13.71 -42.25
C GLY A 7 12.29 12.89 -41.48
N LEU A 8 11.13 12.58 -42.07
CA LEU A 8 10.33 11.43 -41.63
C LEU A 8 10.96 10.17 -42.24
N ILE A 9 11.55 9.32 -41.40
CA ILE A 9 11.86 7.94 -41.76
C ILE A 9 10.90 7.05 -41.03
N GLY A 10 9.96 6.46 -41.75
CA GLY A 10 9.10 5.40 -41.27
C GLY A 10 9.89 4.10 -41.12
N LEU A 11 9.83 3.48 -39.97
CA LEU A 11 10.21 2.09 -39.77
C LEU A 11 8.95 1.28 -39.50
N ALA A 12 8.48 0.63 -40.58
CA ALA A 12 7.52 -0.45 -40.48
C ALA A 12 8.26 -1.70 -39.98
N VAL A 13 7.91 -2.21 -38.84
CA VAL A 13 8.36 -3.50 -38.35
C VAL A 13 7.25 -4.52 -38.58
N ASN A 14 7.40 -5.27 -39.69
CA ASN A 14 6.67 -6.49 -39.95
C ASN A 14 7.19 -7.59 -39.00
N GLY A 15 6.43 -7.95 -37.99
CA GLY A 15 6.69 -9.12 -37.15
C GLY A 15 6.07 -10.36 -37.77
N SER A 16 6.84 -11.18 -38.43
CA SER A 16 6.44 -12.50 -38.93
C SER A 16 6.33 -13.48 -37.73
N LEU A 17 5.15 -14.05 -37.54
CA LEU A 17 4.94 -15.24 -36.72
C LEU A 17 5.55 -16.46 -37.42
N ALA A 18 6.67 -16.94 -36.95
CA ALA A 18 7.20 -18.25 -37.35
C ALA A 18 6.60 -19.32 -36.41
N ALA A 19 5.67 -20.10 -36.93
CA ALA A 19 5.22 -21.35 -36.33
C ALA A 19 6.31 -22.40 -36.49
N VAL A 20 6.94 -22.84 -35.40
CA VAL A 20 7.83 -24.00 -35.38
C VAL A 20 7.00 -25.22 -35.05
N ALA A 21 6.68 -26.02 -36.05
CA ALA A 21 6.20 -27.38 -35.91
C ALA A 21 7.39 -28.28 -35.53
N GLY A 22 7.47 -28.71 -34.30
CA GLY A 22 8.44 -29.70 -33.81
C GLY A 22 7.78 -31.08 -33.72
N ALA A 23 8.41 -32.08 -34.33
CA ALA A 23 8.05 -33.47 -34.32
C ALA A 23 8.03 -34.12 -32.92
N PRO A 24 7.29 -35.25 -32.72
CA PRO A 24 7.23 -35.92 -31.42
C PRO A 24 8.51 -36.75 -31.22
N GLY A 25 9.36 -36.31 -30.35
CA GLY A 25 10.56 -37.01 -29.88
C GLY A 25 10.37 -37.50 -28.45
N ALA A 26 10.39 -38.79 -28.31
CA ALA A 26 10.76 -39.66 -27.18
C ALA A 26 10.79 -39.12 -25.75
N GLY A 27 10.16 -39.89 -24.86
CA GLY A 27 10.06 -39.77 -23.42
C GLY A 27 11.20 -39.06 -22.70
N SER A 28 10.93 -37.89 -22.18
CA SER A 28 11.67 -37.31 -21.10
C SER A 28 10.89 -37.61 -19.81
N GLY A 29 11.44 -38.50 -19.00
CA GLY A 29 11.04 -38.68 -17.63
C GLY A 29 10.99 -37.32 -16.96
N ARG A 30 9.79 -36.95 -16.48
CA ARG A 30 9.57 -35.78 -15.64
C ARG A 30 10.41 -36.04 -14.38
N ALA A 31 11.62 -35.49 -14.35
CA ALA A 31 12.39 -35.41 -13.10
C ALA A 31 11.47 -34.74 -12.09
N ALA A 32 11.02 -35.51 -11.11
CA ALA A 32 10.27 -35.01 -9.97
C ALA A 32 11.20 -33.97 -9.31
N ARG A 33 10.89 -32.69 -9.51
CA ARG A 33 11.56 -31.60 -8.79
C ARG A 33 11.37 -31.89 -7.32
N ASP A 34 12.48 -32.08 -6.61
CA ASP A 34 12.50 -32.37 -5.18
C ASP A 34 11.88 -31.17 -4.45
N VAL A 35 10.55 -31.25 -4.18
CA VAL A 35 9.80 -30.17 -3.53
C VAL A 35 10.20 -30.19 -2.07
N ARG A 36 11.01 -29.21 -1.66
CA ARG A 36 11.40 -29.06 -0.24
C ARG A 36 10.14 -28.82 0.59
N ARG A 37 9.88 -29.72 1.55
CA ARG A 37 8.73 -29.68 2.45
C ARG A 37 9.14 -29.19 3.81
N GLY A 38 8.26 -28.39 4.45
CA GLY A 38 8.43 -27.92 5.83
C GLY A 38 7.08 -27.76 6.49
N HIS A 39 7.01 -27.97 7.80
CA HIS A 39 5.82 -27.72 8.61
C HIS A 39 6.11 -26.65 9.66
N PHE A 40 5.17 -25.75 9.88
CA PHE A 40 5.22 -24.66 10.84
C PHE A 40 3.91 -24.61 11.62
N ARG A 41 3.95 -24.23 12.88
CA ARG A 41 2.71 -24.01 13.65
C ARG A 41 1.88 -22.90 13.01
N ALA A 42 2.52 -21.79 12.61
CA ALA A 42 1.88 -20.72 11.89
C ALA A 42 2.68 -20.29 10.65
N ILE A 43 1.97 -19.97 9.56
CA ILE A 43 2.53 -19.23 8.42
C ILE A 43 1.78 -17.91 8.28
N VAL A 44 2.54 -16.81 8.16
CA VAL A 44 2.04 -15.47 7.88
C VAL A 44 2.46 -15.09 6.46
N ILE A 45 1.50 -14.79 5.60
CA ILE A 45 1.77 -14.42 4.20
C ILE A 45 1.80 -12.90 4.09
N GLY A 46 2.99 -12.34 3.94
CA GLY A 46 3.25 -10.90 3.89
C GLY A 46 3.77 -10.35 5.22
N SER A 47 4.67 -9.39 5.12
CA SER A 47 5.33 -8.72 6.26
C SER A 47 4.89 -7.26 6.44
N GLY A 48 3.75 -6.85 5.83
CA GLY A 48 3.13 -5.54 6.00
C GLY A 48 2.55 -5.32 7.40
N PHE A 49 1.71 -4.29 7.59
CA PHE A 49 1.19 -3.89 8.91
C PHE A 49 0.55 -5.06 9.66
N GLY A 50 -0.39 -5.75 9.05
CA GLY A 50 -1.06 -6.88 9.71
C GLY A 50 -0.13 -8.06 9.97
N GLY A 51 0.71 -8.41 8.99
CA GLY A 51 1.65 -9.53 9.11
C GLY A 51 2.74 -9.31 10.15
N SER A 52 3.26 -8.10 10.27
CA SER A 52 4.25 -7.74 11.29
C SER A 52 3.67 -7.78 12.71
N VAL A 53 2.42 -7.32 12.88
CA VAL A 53 1.69 -7.46 14.15
C VAL A 53 1.47 -8.94 14.47
N ALA A 54 0.98 -9.73 13.50
CA ALA A 54 0.76 -11.15 13.68
C ALA A 54 2.05 -11.87 14.08
N ALA A 55 3.14 -11.62 13.36
CA ALA A 55 4.45 -12.19 13.67
C ALA A 55 4.90 -11.89 15.10
N LEU A 56 4.80 -10.62 15.53
CA LEU A 56 5.20 -10.23 16.88
C LEU A 56 4.34 -10.91 17.94
N ARG A 57 3.00 -10.88 17.81
CA ARG A 57 2.11 -11.44 18.84
C ARG A 57 2.19 -12.96 18.92
N LEU A 58 2.32 -13.65 17.79
CA LEU A 58 2.56 -15.10 17.74
C LEU A 58 3.91 -15.46 18.35
N GLY A 59 4.98 -14.73 18.00
CA GLY A 59 6.30 -14.93 18.58
C GLY A 59 6.32 -14.74 20.10
N GLN A 60 5.66 -13.71 20.61
CA GLN A 60 5.50 -13.48 22.06
C GLN A 60 4.71 -14.58 22.77
N ALA A 61 3.81 -15.24 22.06
CA ALA A 61 3.07 -16.41 22.55
C ALA A 61 3.85 -17.74 22.40
N GLY A 62 5.09 -17.72 21.95
CA GLY A 62 5.92 -18.91 21.76
C GLY A 62 5.52 -19.78 20.55
N VAL A 63 4.77 -19.24 19.59
CA VAL A 63 4.32 -19.98 18.42
C VAL A 63 5.39 -19.98 17.33
N ASP A 64 5.84 -21.17 16.91
CA ASP A 64 6.76 -21.32 15.76
C ASP A 64 6.11 -20.78 14.49
N THR A 65 6.62 -19.63 14.03
CA THR A 65 6.00 -18.82 12.98
C THR A 65 6.98 -18.56 11.84
N LEU A 66 6.52 -18.83 10.62
CA LEU A 66 7.21 -18.43 9.39
C LEU A 66 6.48 -17.28 8.72
N VAL A 67 7.18 -16.18 8.48
CA VAL A 67 6.70 -15.07 7.65
C VAL A 67 7.28 -15.22 6.25
N LEU A 68 6.42 -15.24 5.23
CA LEU A 68 6.78 -15.30 3.82
C LEU A 68 6.52 -13.93 3.18
N GLU A 69 7.57 -13.29 2.68
CA GLU A 69 7.47 -12.00 1.99
C GLU A 69 7.97 -12.14 0.54
N ARG A 70 7.14 -11.76 -0.43
CA ARG A 70 7.54 -11.82 -1.84
C ARG A 70 8.61 -10.81 -2.20
N GLY A 71 8.58 -9.64 -1.56
CA GLY A 71 9.54 -8.57 -1.79
C GLY A 71 10.89 -8.85 -1.12
N ARG A 72 11.87 -8.10 -1.55
CA ARG A 72 13.23 -8.18 -0.96
C ARG A 72 13.33 -7.37 0.32
N GLU A 73 14.34 -7.69 1.12
CA GLU A 73 14.77 -6.86 2.23
C GLU A 73 15.66 -5.71 1.72
N TRP A 74 15.43 -4.52 2.25
CA TRP A 74 16.16 -3.31 1.91
C TRP A 74 16.95 -2.83 3.13
N PRO A 75 18.26 -3.12 3.18
CA PRO A 75 19.11 -2.76 4.32
C PRO A 75 19.40 -1.26 4.31
N VAL A 76 18.53 -0.50 4.97
CA VAL A 76 18.65 0.96 5.11
C VAL A 76 19.87 1.33 5.98
N ALA A 77 20.53 2.44 5.63
CA ALA A 77 21.63 2.99 6.41
C ALA A 77 21.76 4.50 6.10
N PRO A 78 22.28 5.34 7.04
CA PRO A 78 22.25 6.81 6.93
C PRO A 78 22.87 7.43 5.67
N LYS A 79 23.77 6.71 5.00
CA LYS A 79 24.48 7.18 3.79
C LYS A 79 24.32 6.24 2.60
N ARG A 80 23.15 5.59 2.46
CA ARG A 80 22.96 4.58 1.43
C ARG A 80 21.80 4.94 0.49
N HIS A 81 22.13 5.15 -0.79
CA HIS A 81 21.14 5.22 -1.87
C HIS A 81 20.64 3.80 -2.19
N LEU A 82 19.40 3.49 -1.80
CA LEU A 82 18.79 2.18 -2.04
C LEU A 82 17.60 2.26 -2.99
N PHE A 83 16.92 3.38 -3.00
CA PHE A 83 15.64 3.51 -3.68
C PHE A 83 15.75 4.50 -4.85
N GLY A 84 14.87 4.33 -5.84
CA GLY A 84 14.73 5.31 -6.90
C GLY A 84 14.16 6.64 -6.39
N SER A 85 14.18 7.62 -7.25
CA SER A 85 13.56 8.92 -7.02
C SER A 85 12.62 9.25 -8.19
N ALA A 86 11.86 10.32 -8.04
CA ALA A 86 11.04 10.82 -9.14
C ALA A 86 11.85 11.21 -10.40
N HIS A 87 13.12 11.54 -10.23
CA HIS A 87 14.02 11.93 -11.32
C HIS A 87 14.87 10.78 -11.86
N GLY A 88 14.86 9.62 -11.20
CA GLY A 88 15.65 8.47 -11.60
C GLY A 88 14.89 7.17 -11.36
N VAL A 89 14.15 6.70 -12.37
CA VAL A 89 13.51 5.40 -12.33
C VAL A 89 14.55 4.30 -12.43
N THR A 90 14.67 3.50 -11.39
CA THR A 90 15.65 2.40 -11.31
C THR A 90 14.94 1.04 -11.25
N ASP A 91 15.70 -0.04 -11.43
CA ASP A 91 15.23 -1.43 -11.24
C ASP A 91 14.81 -1.76 -9.79
N THR A 92 15.17 -0.88 -8.83
CA THR A 92 14.74 -0.98 -7.44
C THR A 92 13.31 -0.47 -7.21
N MET A 93 12.74 0.25 -8.18
CA MET A 93 11.48 0.96 -7.99
C MET A 93 10.25 0.07 -8.21
N PHE A 94 10.22 -0.70 -9.32
CA PHE A 94 9.03 -1.44 -9.70
C PHE A 94 9.20 -2.95 -9.61
N TRP A 95 8.17 -3.60 -9.07
CA TRP A 95 8.09 -5.05 -8.94
C TRP A 95 7.73 -5.70 -10.28
N ARG A 96 8.67 -6.49 -10.83
CA ARG A 96 8.52 -7.34 -12.03
C ARG A 96 7.83 -6.66 -13.22
N ARG A 97 8.17 -5.39 -13.46
CA ARG A 97 7.71 -4.63 -14.62
C ARG A 97 8.86 -4.28 -15.55
N ASN A 98 8.54 -4.24 -16.84
CA ASN A 98 9.44 -3.78 -17.90
C ASN A 98 9.04 -2.42 -18.49
N THR A 99 7.87 -1.91 -18.09
CA THR A 99 7.38 -0.59 -18.48
C THR A 99 6.64 0.06 -17.32
N THR A 100 6.71 1.38 -17.23
CA THR A 100 5.91 2.18 -16.28
C THR A 100 5.35 3.41 -16.99
N ARG A 101 4.19 3.89 -16.54
CA ARG A 101 3.65 5.20 -16.91
C ARG A 101 3.98 6.28 -15.88
N TRP A 102 4.47 5.90 -14.75
CA TRP A 102 4.91 6.81 -13.69
C TRP A 102 6.39 7.17 -13.89
N PRO A 103 6.82 8.43 -13.69
CA PRO A 103 6.03 9.61 -13.33
C PRO A 103 5.50 10.41 -14.52
N ALA A 104 5.95 10.08 -15.74
CA ALA A 104 5.75 10.91 -16.93
C ALA A 104 4.38 10.75 -17.61
N MET A 105 3.50 9.87 -17.08
CA MET A 105 2.21 9.50 -17.68
C MET A 105 2.32 8.84 -19.07
N LEU A 106 3.52 8.73 -19.63
CA LEU A 106 3.83 8.01 -20.85
C LEU A 106 4.53 6.68 -20.54
N PRO A 107 4.36 5.65 -21.36
CA PRO A 107 5.07 4.39 -21.18
C PRO A 107 6.59 4.59 -21.30
N VAL A 108 7.31 4.31 -20.21
CA VAL A 108 8.77 4.35 -20.15
C VAL A 108 9.26 2.93 -19.90
N PRO A 109 10.24 2.42 -20.67
CA PRO A 109 10.86 1.12 -20.41
C PRO A 109 11.66 1.19 -19.10
N VAL A 110 11.53 0.15 -18.28
CA VAL A 110 12.27 -0.02 -17.03
C VAL A 110 12.90 -1.42 -17.01
N ARG A 111 14.03 -1.53 -16.33
CA ARG A 111 14.63 -2.85 -16.12
C ARG A 111 13.76 -3.66 -15.15
N THR A 112 13.45 -4.90 -15.53
CA THR A 112 12.71 -5.83 -14.69
C THR A 112 13.55 -6.19 -13.46
N GLY A 113 12.93 -6.14 -12.27
CA GLY A 113 13.56 -6.49 -11.00
C GLY A 113 12.54 -6.72 -9.90
N ALA A 114 12.99 -7.19 -8.74
CA ALA A 114 12.20 -7.27 -7.54
C ALA A 114 12.22 -5.89 -6.83
N GLY A 115 11.68 -4.87 -7.49
CA GLY A 115 11.58 -3.52 -6.96
C GLY A 115 10.54 -3.39 -5.84
N VAL A 116 10.52 -2.22 -5.19
CA VAL A 116 9.74 -1.99 -3.97
C VAL A 116 8.24 -1.82 -4.19
N MET A 117 7.82 -1.43 -5.41
CA MET A 117 6.45 -1.02 -5.69
C MET A 117 5.81 -1.83 -6.82
N GLU A 118 4.68 -2.45 -6.57
CA GLU A 118 3.79 -2.99 -7.60
C GLU A 118 2.70 -1.96 -7.92
N VAL A 119 2.47 -1.71 -9.21
CA VAL A 119 1.29 -0.98 -9.69
C VAL A 119 0.46 -1.94 -10.52
N SER A 120 -0.66 -2.41 -9.99
CA SER A 120 -1.60 -3.22 -10.74
C SER A 120 -2.52 -2.34 -11.56
N GLN A 121 -2.54 -2.56 -12.87
CA GLN A 121 -3.42 -1.85 -13.79
C GLN A 121 -4.68 -2.68 -13.98
N GLU A 122 -5.74 -2.27 -13.32
CA GLU A 122 -7.07 -2.84 -13.47
C GLU A 122 -7.88 -2.03 -14.51
N ALA A 123 -9.04 -2.54 -14.93
CA ALA A 123 -9.80 -1.93 -16.04
C ALA A 123 -10.19 -0.45 -15.81
N GLY A 124 -10.43 -0.04 -14.58
CA GLY A 124 -10.85 1.33 -14.23
C GLY A 124 -10.07 1.96 -13.08
N LEU A 125 -8.99 1.33 -12.61
CA LEU A 125 -8.24 1.79 -11.44
C LEU A 125 -6.81 1.26 -11.47
N ASP A 126 -5.84 2.13 -11.27
CA ASP A 126 -4.46 1.75 -10.99
C ASP A 126 -4.27 1.60 -9.46
N ILE A 127 -3.80 0.44 -9.01
CA ILE A 127 -3.64 0.11 -7.60
C ILE A 127 -2.15 -0.02 -7.27
N ALA A 128 -1.63 0.86 -6.42
CA ALA A 128 -0.26 0.76 -5.91
C ALA A 128 -0.19 -0.08 -4.64
N CYS A 129 0.77 -0.99 -4.61
CA CYS A 129 1.09 -1.83 -3.46
C CYS A 129 2.61 -1.88 -3.27
N ALA A 130 3.07 -2.21 -2.06
CA ALA A 130 4.47 -2.48 -1.84
C ALA A 130 4.79 -3.98 -1.99
N ALA A 131 6.02 -4.26 -2.43
CA ALA A 131 6.61 -5.59 -2.48
C ALA A 131 7.99 -5.53 -1.81
N ALA A 132 8.01 -5.54 -0.49
CA ALA A 132 9.23 -5.40 0.31
C ALA A 132 9.00 -5.96 1.71
N VAL A 133 10.05 -6.40 2.38
CA VAL A 133 10.02 -6.63 3.83
C VAL A 133 9.56 -5.35 4.52
N GLY A 134 8.49 -5.43 5.31
CA GLY A 134 7.81 -4.28 5.90
C GLY A 134 6.63 -3.74 5.08
N GLY A 135 6.36 -4.31 3.90
CA GLY A 135 5.21 -3.97 3.06
C GLY A 135 5.07 -2.48 2.80
N GLY A 136 3.83 -1.98 2.84
CA GLY A 136 3.51 -0.56 2.57
C GLY A 136 4.24 0.45 3.44
N SER A 137 4.76 0.06 4.61
CA SER A 137 5.52 0.98 5.47
C SER A 137 6.83 1.46 4.87
N ILE A 138 7.32 0.81 3.82
CA ILE A 138 8.54 1.24 3.12
C ILE A 138 8.26 2.47 2.25
N VAL A 139 7.07 2.54 1.64
CA VAL A 139 6.70 3.59 0.68
C VAL A 139 5.57 4.54 1.14
N TYR A 140 5.02 4.36 2.35
CA TYR A 140 3.93 5.21 2.84
C TYR A 140 4.40 6.60 3.27
N THR A 141 3.45 7.52 3.42
CA THR A 141 3.70 8.90 3.87
C THR A 141 4.02 9.01 5.37
N GLY A 142 3.89 7.93 6.12
CA GLY A 142 4.16 7.89 7.55
C GLY A 142 3.05 8.44 8.45
N VAL A 143 1.96 8.93 7.88
CA VAL A 143 0.81 9.50 8.63
C VAL A 143 0.07 8.42 9.41
N THR A 144 -0.31 8.74 10.66
CA THR A 144 -0.99 7.82 11.59
C THR A 144 -2.30 8.41 12.12
N LEU A 145 -3.19 8.80 11.20
CA LEU A 145 -4.50 9.34 11.54
C LEU A 145 -5.51 8.23 11.81
N ALA A 146 -6.26 8.37 12.92
CA ALA A 146 -7.42 7.53 13.19
C ALA A 146 -8.66 8.11 12.47
N PRO A 147 -9.55 7.26 11.96
CA PRO A 147 -10.81 7.74 11.40
C PRO A 147 -11.66 8.41 12.50
N PRO A 148 -12.40 9.49 12.19
CA PRO A 148 -13.36 10.06 13.11
C PRO A 148 -14.42 9.03 13.55
N ARG A 149 -14.81 9.08 14.83
CA ARG A 149 -15.73 8.11 15.47
C ARG A 149 -16.97 7.83 14.63
N ARG A 150 -17.64 8.89 14.15
CA ARG A 150 -18.87 8.76 13.36
C ARG A 150 -18.71 7.96 12.06
N TYR A 151 -17.55 8.05 11.40
CA TYR A 151 -17.29 7.30 10.16
C TYR A 151 -16.88 5.86 10.45
N PHE A 152 -16.13 5.65 11.53
CA PHE A 152 -15.82 4.32 11.98
C PHE A 152 -17.10 3.55 12.35
N GLU A 153 -17.96 4.14 13.18
CA GLU A 153 -19.22 3.52 13.61
C GLU A 153 -20.22 3.31 12.47
N ALA A 154 -20.14 4.10 11.39
CA ALA A 154 -20.97 3.93 10.20
C ALA A 154 -20.48 2.81 9.25
N LEU A 155 -19.18 2.52 9.24
CA LEU A 155 -18.56 1.57 8.30
C LEU A 155 -18.34 0.19 8.91
N TYR A 156 -17.99 0.12 10.18
CA TYR A 156 -17.62 -1.13 10.84
C TYR A 156 -18.80 -1.75 11.60
N PRO A 157 -18.78 -3.07 11.88
CA PRO A 157 -19.83 -3.69 12.67
C PRO A 157 -20.06 -2.97 14.01
N ALA A 158 -21.32 -2.76 14.40
CA ALA A 158 -21.69 -2.04 15.63
C ALA A 158 -21.09 -2.69 16.91
N THR A 159 -20.77 -3.97 16.85
CA THR A 159 -20.10 -4.71 17.95
C THR A 159 -18.61 -4.42 18.06
N LEU A 160 -18.00 -3.74 17.09
CA LEU A 160 -16.60 -3.32 17.13
C LEU A 160 -16.51 -1.94 17.81
N SER A 161 -16.12 -1.89 19.07
CA SER A 161 -16.11 -0.69 19.87
C SER A 161 -15.06 0.35 19.45
N TYR A 162 -15.48 1.46 18.85
CA TYR A 162 -14.57 2.59 18.55
C TYR A 162 -13.82 3.07 19.82
N GLN A 163 -14.48 3.08 20.98
CA GLN A 163 -13.85 3.51 22.22
C GLN A 163 -12.66 2.62 22.63
N ALA A 164 -12.78 1.30 22.41
CA ALA A 164 -11.67 0.37 22.67
C ALA A 164 -10.51 0.63 21.69
N PHE A 165 -10.81 0.92 20.40
CA PHE A 165 -9.80 1.28 19.42
C PHE A 165 -9.10 2.58 19.78
N HIS A 166 -9.85 3.61 20.14
CA HIS A 166 -9.34 4.93 20.49
C HIS A 166 -8.45 4.91 21.75
N ARG A 167 -8.86 4.14 22.78
CA ARG A 167 -8.13 4.09 24.07
C ARG A 167 -6.94 3.13 24.08
N SER A 168 -6.98 2.06 23.27
CA SER A 168 -6.00 0.97 23.37
C SER A 168 -5.27 0.69 22.05
N TRP A 169 -5.98 0.37 20.99
CA TRP A 169 -5.36 -0.19 19.80
C TRP A 169 -4.64 0.85 18.94
N PHE A 170 -5.24 2.02 18.68
CA PHE A 170 -4.56 3.12 17.97
C PHE A 170 -3.34 3.63 18.72
N PRO A 171 -3.40 3.92 20.06
CA PRO A 171 -2.23 4.32 20.81
C PRO A 171 -1.12 3.28 20.81
N LYS A 172 -1.46 1.99 20.93
CA LYS A 172 -0.50 0.88 20.91
C LYS A 172 0.28 0.83 19.60
N VAL A 173 -0.41 0.93 18.45
CA VAL A 173 0.24 0.94 17.14
C VAL A 173 1.10 2.18 16.95
N ARG A 174 0.61 3.39 17.33
CA ARG A 174 1.40 4.62 17.28
C ARG A 174 2.69 4.51 18.11
N ALA A 175 2.59 3.98 19.32
CA ALA A 175 3.75 3.78 20.17
C ALA A 175 4.78 2.83 19.53
N MET A 176 4.33 1.70 19.00
CA MET A 176 5.20 0.73 18.33
C MET A 176 5.87 1.31 17.08
N LEU A 177 5.16 2.13 16.32
CA LEU A 177 5.70 2.81 15.13
C LEU A 177 6.55 4.04 15.50
N GLY A 178 6.56 4.47 16.75
CA GLY A 178 7.23 5.69 17.19
C GLY A 178 6.67 6.93 16.51
N ALA A 179 5.36 6.96 16.27
CA ALA A 179 4.68 8.10 15.65
C ALA A 179 4.67 9.30 16.58
N THR A 180 5.08 10.46 16.08
CA THR A 180 5.11 11.70 16.84
C THR A 180 4.74 12.87 15.93
N ARG A 181 4.27 13.94 16.55
CA ARG A 181 4.01 15.20 15.85
C ARG A 181 5.32 15.80 15.33
N MET A 182 5.27 16.39 14.14
CA MET A 182 6.40 17.12 13.58
C MET A 182 6.77 18.30 14.50
N PRO A 183 8.06 18.44 14.89
CA PRO A 183 8.54 19.58 15.67
C PRO A 183 8.40 20.88 14.90
N GLU A 184 8.14 21.98 15.63
CA GLU A 184 7.89 23.30 15.06
C GLU A 184 9.10 23.85 14.30
N ASP A 185 10.33 23.59 14.78
CA ASP A 185 11.57 24.00 14.11
C ASP A 185 11.70 23.36 12.72
N ILE A 186 11.33 22.08 12.59
CA ILE A 186 11.31 21.37 11.30
C ILE A 186 10.20 21.94 10.40
N TYR A 187 8.98 22.07 10.93
CA TYR A 187 7.87 22.62 10.15
C TYR A 187 8.18 24.03 9.61
N ARG A 188 8.95 24.84 10.34
CA ARG A 188 9.39 26.18 9.91
C ARG A 188 10.57 26.18 8.96
N SER A 189 11.29 25.08 8.83
CA SER A 189 12.47 25.00 7.96
C SER A 189 12.12 25.11 6.47
N ALA A 190 13.10 25.42 5.64
CA ALA A 190 12.92 25.64 4.21
C ALA A 190 12.24 24.46 3.47
N PRO A 191 12.60 23.19 3.70
CA PRO A 191 11.96 22.05 3.02
C PRO A 191 10.44 21.97 3.20
N PHE A 192 9.87 22.54 4.27
CA PHE A 192 8.45 22.50 4.57
C PHE A 192 7.67 23.76 4.16
N THR A 193 8.23 24.58 3.28
CA THR A 193 7.57 25.77 2.73
C THR A 193 6.27 25.43 2.01
N HIS A 194 6.23 24.32 1.28
CA HIS A 194 5.02 23.82 0.63
C HIS A 194 3.87 23.62 1.64
N SER A 195 4.11 22.91 2.74
CA SER A 195 3.10 22.65 3.77
C SER A 195 2.59 23.93 4.41
N ARG A 196 3.48 24.89 4.70
CA ARG A 196 3.08 26.21 5.23
C ARG A 196 2.28 27.05 4.22
N LEU A 197 2.59 26.94 2.93
CA LEU A 197 1.81 27.58 1.87
C LEU A 197 0.42 26.96 1.78
N TRP A 198 0.33 25.63 1.80
CA TRP A 198 -0.91 24.89 1.83
C TRP A 198 -1.78 25.29 3.02
N ASP A 199 -1.21 25.35 4.24
CA ASP A 199 -1.91 25.79 5.45
C ASP A 199 -2.45 27.21 5.35
N ARG A 200 -1.68 28.14 4.76
CA ARG A 200 -2.16 29.52 4.53
C ARG A 200 -3.33 29.56 3.56
N GLN A 201 -3.26 28.76 2.47
CA GLN A 201 -4.34 28.68 1.50
C GLN A 201 -5.61 28.11 2.11
N MET A 202 -5.48 27.07 2.93
CA MET A 202 -6.60 26.43 3.64
C MET A 202 -7.28 27.41 4.61
N ARG A 203 -6.50 28.12 5.43
CA ARG A 203 -7.05 29.13 6.37
C ARG A 203 -7.77 30.28 5.65
N ARG A 204 -7.25 30.76 4.53
CA ARG A 204 -7.93 31.79 3.72
C ARG A 204 -9.26 31.27 3.15
N ALA A 205 -9.36 30.01 2.84
CA ALA A 205 -10.59 29.36 2.40
C ALA A 205 -11.58 29.06 3.55
N GLY A 206 -11.22 29.40 4.79
CA GLY A 206 -12.04 29.18 5.99
C GLY A 206 -11.93 27.79 6.59
N PHE A 207 -10.89 27.03 6.24
CA PHE A 207 -10.67 25.69 6.77
C PHE A 207 -9.63 25.66 7.89
N SER A 208 -9.91 24.89 8.93
CA SER A 208 -8.97 24.61 10.02
C SER A 208 -8.02 23.48 9.63
N THR A 209 -6.73 23.68 9.90
CA THR A 209 -5.69 22.67 9.65
C THR A 209 -5.02 22.24 10.93
N PHE A 210 -4.39 21.07 10.91
CA PHE A 210 -3.56 20.55 12.00
C PHE A 210 -2.33 19.85 11.44
N VAL A 211 -1.25 19.81 12.23
CA VAL A 211 -0.05 19.04 11.91
C VAL A 211 -0.29 17.58 12.30
N SER A 212 -0.06 16.65 11.37
CA SER A 212 -0.29 15.23 11.56
C SER A 212 0.81 14.58 12.40
N ASP A 213 0.44 13.57 13.21
CA ASP A 213 1.41 12.63 13.75
C ASP A 213 1.93 11.73 12.65
N SER A 214 3.24 11.54 12.59
CA SER A 214 3.89 10.72 11.58
C SER A 214 5.07 9.92 12.13
N THR A 215 5.48 8.93 11.36
CA THR A 215 6.51 7.96 11.78
C THR A 215 7.90 8.34 11.31
N PHE A 216 8.22 9.64 11.33
CA PHE A 216 9.57 10.10 11.00
C PHE A 216 10.46 10.23 12.24
N ASP A 217 11.74 9.94 12.05
CA ASP A 217 12.80 10.27 12.99
C ASP A 217 13.27 11.71 12.73
N TRP A 218 12.75 12.62 13.51
CA TRP A 218 13.01 14.05 13.32
C TRP A 218 14.48 14.42 13.54
N SER A 219 15.25 13.60 14.24
CA SER A 219 16.70 13.79 14.37
C SER A 219 17.42 13.56 13.04
N VAL A 220 16.98 12.55 12.27
CA VAL A 220 17.50 12.30 10.91
C VAL A 220 17.08 13.42 9.95
N VAL A 221 15.82 13.87 10.02
CA VAL A 221 15.33 14.99 9.20
C VAL A 221 16.14 16.27 9.46
N ARG A 222 16.52 16.55 10.72
CA ARG A 222 17.43 17.67 11.03
C ARG A 222 18.81 17.48 10.43
N ARG A 223 19.34 16.25 10.42
CA ARG A 223 20.62 15.95 9.76
C ARG A 223 20.56 16.11 8.24
N GLU A 224 19.44 15.76 7.61
CA GLU A 224 19.21 16.05 6.18
C GLU A 224 19.29 17.56 5.93
N THR A 225 18.57 18.35 6.73
CA THR A 225 18.58 19.84 6.61
C THR A 225 19.96 20.44 6.87
N ALA A 226 20.76 19.82 7.74
CA ALA A 226 22.13 20.23 8.04
C ALA A 226 23.17 19.71 7.03
N GLY A 227 22.77 18.91 6.03
CA GLY A 227 23.69 18.31 5.04
C GLY A 227 24.57 17.18 5.59
N THR A 228 24.23 16.62 6.76
CA THR A 228 25.00 15.54 7.43
C THR A 228 24.34 14.16 7.28
N ALA A 229 23.18 14.07 6.64
CA ALA A 229 22.55 12.85 6.19
C ALA A 229 22.12 13.01 4.73
N GLU A 230 21.93 11.87 4.06
CA GLU A 230 21.42 11.85 2.70
C GLU A 230 19.99 12.36 2.63
N LEU A 231 19.65 13.06 1.53
CA LEU A 231 18.32 13.62 1.34
C LEU A 231 17.30 12.53 1.00
N SER A 232 16.20 12.50 1.72
CA SER A 232 15.06 11.62 1.48
C SER A 232 13.74 12.29 1.88
N ALA A 233 13.55 12.53 3.18
CA ALA A 233 12.33 13.11 3.70
C ALA A 233 12.20 14.60 3.31
N THR A 234 13.29 15.35 3.28
CA THR A 234 13.29 16.80 2.98
C THR A 234 13.09 17.12 1.50
N VAL A 235 13.17 16.12 0.62
CA VAL A 235 12.95 16.25 -0.83
C VAL A 235 11.78 15.39 -1.34
N GLY A 236 10.96 14.84 -0.44
CA GLY A 236 9.79 14.05 -0.80
C GLY A 236 10.06 12.65 -1.38
N ASN A 237 11.32 12.22 -1.48
CA ASN A 237 11.67 10.91 -2.05
C ASN A 237 11.25 9.73 -1.19
N SER A 238 10.87 9.97 0.07
CA SER A 238 10.45 8.91 1.00
C SER A 238 9.22 8.10 0.53
N ASP A 239 8.46 8.59 -0.45
CA ASP A 239 7.34 7.85 -1.07
C ASP A 239 7.81 6.70 -1.98
N PHE A 240 9.07 6.71 -2.39
CA PHE A 240 9.69 5.61 -3.14
C PHE A 240 10.53 4.68 -2.27
N GLY A 241 10.60 4.96 -0.97
CA GLY A 241 11.43 4.31 0.02
C GLY A 241 12.39 5.29 0.69
N CYS A 242 12.70 5.06 1.96
CA CYS A 242 13.55 5.95 2.76
C CYS A 242 14.84 5.23 3.15
N GLY A 243 15.92 5.46 2.38
CA GLY A 243 17.20 4.76 2.55
C GLY A 243 18.04 5.25 3.73
N ASN A 244 17.77 6.46 4.25
CA ASN A 244 18.57 7.15 5.26
C ASN A 244 18.07 7.02 6.71
N GLU A 245 17.10 6.13 6.95
CA GLU A 245 16.47 5.90 8.25
C GLU A 245 15.56 7.03 8.79
N ALA A 246 15.27 8.08 8.02
CA ALA A 246 14.34 9.11 8.48
C ALA A 246 12.94 8.54 8.73
N LYS A 247 12.47 7.60 7.90
CA LYS A 247 11.15 6.97 8.08
C LYS A 247 11.25 5.72 8.95
N LYS A 248 10.49 5.70 10.04
CA LYS A 248 10.34 4.52 10.92
C LYS A 248 9.34 3.56 10.30
N SER A 249 9.85 2.59 9.52
CA SER A 249 9.06 1.51 8.93
C SER A 249 8.89 0.34 9.89
N LEU A 250 8.13 -0.67 9.49
CA LEU A 250 7.96 -1.91 10.26
C LEU A 250 9.27 -2.69 10.42
N THR A 251 10.25 -2.47 9.53
CA THR A 251 11.62 -3.04 9.64
C THR A 251 12.43 -2.42 10.79
N ARG A 252 11.96 -1.33 11.36
CA ARG A 252 12.58 -0.65 12.52
C ARG A 252 11.72 -0.70 13.79
N SER A 253 10.61 -1.46 13.77
CA SER A 253 9.67 -1.53 14.89
C SER A 253 9.18 -2.97 15.13
N TYR A 254 8.07 -3.36 14.54
CA TYR A 254 7.44 -4.66 14.78
C TYR A 254 8.29 -5.85 14.35
N LEU A 255 8.93 -5.82 13.18
CA LEU A 255 9.68 -6.97 12.65
C LEU A 255 10.92 -7.32 13.48
N PRO A 256 11.80 -6.38 13.86
CA PRO A 256 12.91 -6.69 14.76
C PRO A 256 12.43 -7.23 16.11
N ALA A 257 11.37 -6.69 16.68
CA ALA A 257 10.79 -7.18 17.92
C ALA A 257 10.22 -8.61 17.77
N ALA A 258 9.61 -8.93 16.62
CA ALA A 258 9.12 -10.27 16.33
C ALA A 258 10.29 -11.28 16.22
N LEU A 259 11.32 -10.95 15.46
CA LEU A 259 12.52 -11.81 15.30
C LEU A 259 13.25 -12.03 16.62
N ALA A 260 13.32 -11.01 17.46
CA ALA A 260 13.96 -11.09 18.78
C ALA A 260 13.26 -12.05 19.76
N THR A 261 12.02 -12.49 19.49
CA THR A 261 11.34 -13.51 20.30
C THR A 261 11.98 -14.90 20.17
N GLY A 262 12.77 -15.14 19.10
CA GLY A 262 13.35 -16.44 18.78
C GLY A 262 12.37 -17.46 18.16
N HIS A 263 11.06 -17.14 18.11
CA HIS A 263 10.01 -18.01 17.57
C HIS A 263 9.58 -17.64 16.15
N VAL A 264 10.12 -16.55 15.58
CA VAL A 264 9.72 -16.03 14.27
C VAL A 264 10.88 -16.11 13.29
N ARG A 265 10.61 -16.64 12.11
CA ARG A 265 11.52 -16.63 10.96
C ARG A 265 10.90 -15.84 9.83
N LEU A 266 11.68 -15.00 9.16
CA LEU A 266 11.27 -14.23 7.99
C LEU A 266 12.05 -14.70 6.77
N ARG A 267 11.33 -14.97 5.68
CA ARG A 267 11.92 -15.32 4.38
C ARG A 267 11.48 -14.28 3.32
N PRO A 268 12.36 -13.34 2.96
CA PRO A 268 12.15 -12.45 1.82
C PRO A 268 12.29 -13.21 0.50
N LEU A 269 11.78 -12.63 -0.59
CA LEU A 269 11.80 -13.24 -1.94
C LEU A 269 11.09 -14.61 -2.01
N HIS A 270 10.07 -14.80 -1.18
CA HIS A 270 9.24 -15.99 -1.15
C HIS A 270 7.79 -15.62 -1.46
N GLU A 271 7.40 -15.75 -2.74
CA GLU A 271 6.05 -15.44 -3.22
C GLU A 271 5.12 -16.63 -3.05
N VAL A 272 4.06 -16.45 -2.28
CA VAL A 272 2.99 -17.46 -2.17
C VAL A 272 2.11 -17.39 -3.41
N ILE A 273 1.92 -18.54 -4.06
CA ILE A 273 1.19 -18.66 -5.34
C ILE A 273 -0.04 -19.56 -5.26
N ARG A 274 -0.15 -20.39 -4.22
CA ARG A 274 -1.26 -21.32 -4.06
C ARG A 274 -1.54 -21.60 -2.59
N LEU A 275 -2.83 -21.77 -2.25
CA LEU A 275 -3.32 -22.15 -0.92
C LEU A 275 -4.22 -23.37 -1.08
N GLN A 276 -4.08 -24.36 -0.19
CA GLN A 276 -4.95 -25.53 -0.19
C GLN A 276 -5.26 -25.97 1.25
N ARG A 277 -6.48 -26.49 1.48
CA ARG A 277 -6.86 -27.08 2.76
C ARG A 277 -6.43 -28.55 2.81
N LYS A 278 -5.80 -28.95 3.90
CA LYS A 278 -5.45 -30.36 4.13
C LYS A 278 -6.68 -31.14 4.65
N ARG A 279 -6.87 -32.38 4.18
CA ARG A 279 -7.97 -33.24 4.62
C ARG A 279 -8.00 -33.49 6.15
N ARG A 280 -6.83 -33.51 6.79
CA ARG A 280 -6.68 -33.74 8.25
C ARG A 280 -6.54 -32.44 9.06
N GLY A 281 -6.90 -31.31 8.50
CA GLY A 281 -6.76 -30.00 9.10
C GLY A 281 -5.44 -29.28 8.76
N GLY A 282 -5.42 -27.96 8.91
CA GLY A 282 -4.32 -27.09 8.48
C GLY A 282 -4.28 -26.85 6.97
N TYR A 283 -3.21 -26.25 6.50
CA TYR A 283 -3.08 -25.70 5.14
C TYR A 283 -1.78 -26.13 4.48
N LEU A 284 -1.80 -26.23 3.14
CA LEU A 284 -0.64 -26.30 2.27
C LEU A 284 -0.49 -24.96 1.57
N VAL A 285 0.76 -24.50 1.46
CA VAL A 285 1.15 -23.22 0.88
C VAL A 285 2.19 -23.47 -0.19
N GLY A 286 1.81 -23.24 -1.45
CA GLY A 286 2.72 -23.29 -2.59
C GLY A 286 3.48 -21.97 -2.70
N VAL A 287 4.81 -22.04 -2.77
CA VAL A 287 5.70 -20.88 -2.69
C VAL A 287 6.74 -20.91 -3.81
N CYS A 288 6.96 -19.79 -4.48
CA CYS A 288 8.11 -19.58 -5.36
C CYS A 288 9.19 -18.79 -4.62
N ARG A 289 10.41 -19.33 -4.55
CA ARG A 289 11.58 -18.54 -4.15
C ARG A 289 12.13 -17.81 -5.38
N LEU A 290 12.33 -16.51 -5.22
CA LEU A 290 12.76 -15.61 -6.29
C LEU A 290 14.20 -15.17 -6.12
N ASP A 291 14.81 -14.72 -7.23
CA ASP A 291 16.02 -13.90 -7.20
C ASP A 291 15.65 -12.40 -7.17
N THR A 292 16.64 -11.55 -6.99
CA THR A 292 16.49 -10.07 -6.94
C THR A 292 16.04 -9.45 -8.24
N ASP A 293 16.18 -10.15 -9.36
CA ASP A 293 15.62 -9.78 -10.68
C ASP A 293 14.16 -10.27 -10.87
N GLY A 294 13.60 -11.02 -9.90
CA GLY A 294 12.27 -11.59 -9.97
C GLY A 294 12.18 -12.95 -10.67
N THR A 295 13.31 -13.56 -11.02
CA THR A 295 13.37 -14.92 -11.59
C THR A 295 13.00 -15.96 -10.55
N VAL A 296 12.22 -16.97 -10.93
CA VAL A 296 11.89 -18.10 -10.04
C VAL A 296 13.05 -19.07 -9.99
N LEU A 297 13.64 -19.23 -8.81
CA LEU A 297 14.76 -20.14 -8.54
C LEU A 297 14.28 -21.55 -8.19
N GLU A 298 13.26 -21.67 -7.36
CA GLU A 298 12.68 -22.96 -6.96
C GLU A 298 11.22 -22.82 -6.54
N THR A 299 10.49 -23.94 -6.51
CA THR A 299 9.14 -24.03 -5.97
C THR A 299 9.14 -24.90 -4.72
N LEU A 300 8.48 -24.42 -3.66
CA LEU A 300 8.38 -25.08 -2.36
C LEU A 300 6.92 -25.40 -2.06
N GLU A 301 6.68 -26.44 -1.28
CA GLU A 301 5.40 -26.75 -0.65
C GLU A 301 5.58 -26.75 0.87
N LEU A 302 4.96 -25.81 1.55
CA LEU A 302 5.01 -25.69 3.00
C LEU A 302 3.64 -26.02 3.59
N SER A 303 3.62 -26.40 4.88
CA SER A 303 2.37 -26.68 5.58
C SER A 303 2.33 -25.98 6.93
N CYS A 304 1.10 -25.66 7.38
CA CYS A 304 0.89 -25.08 8.71
C CYS A 304 -0.45 -25.52 9.30
N ASP A 305 -0.59 -25.30 10.63
CA ASP A 305 -1.85 -25.45 11.33
C ASP A 305 -2.66 -24.15 11.26
N MET A 306 -1.98 -23.01 11.36
CA MET A 306 -2.58 -21.68 11.30
C MET A 306 -2.01 -20.89 10.12
N LEU A 307 -2.91 -20.31 9.32
CA LEU A 307 -2.56 -19.52 8.13
C LEU A 307 -3.10 -18.09 8.27
N PHE A 308 -2.20 -17.10 8.25
CA PHE A 308 -2.53 -15.70 8.36
C PHE A 308 -2.37 -15.00 7.01
N MET A 309 -3.47 -14.52 6.45
CA MET A 309 -3.49 -13.72 5.23
C MET A 309 -3.15 -12.27 5.56
N ALA A 310 -1.97 -11.84 5.12
CA ALA A 310 -1.42 -10.50 5.33
C ALA A 310 -0.68 -9.98 4.07
N ALA A 311 -1.03 -10.55 2.90
CA ALA A 311 -0.38 -10.26 1.61
C ALA A 311 -0.74 -8.87 1.04
N GLY A 312 -1.46 -8.06 1.80
CA GLY A 312 -2.05 -6.80 1.39
C GLY A 312 -3.36 -7.02 0.62
N THR A 313 -4.22 -6.00 0.61
CA THR A 313 -5.59 -6.10 0.10
C THR A 313 -5.68 -6.79 -1.27
N LEU A 314 -4.85 -6.37 -2.22
CA LEU A 314 -4.88 -6.90 -3.58
C LEU A 314 -4.53 -8.40 -3.63
N ASN A 315 -3.41 -8.79 -3.03
CA ASN A 315 -2.91 -10.16 -3.16
C ASN A 315 -3.61 -11.15 -2.21
N THR A 316 -4.09 -10.70 -1.04
CA THR A 316 -4.98 -11.51 -0.20
C THR A 316 -6.26 -11.88 -0.95
N ASN A 317 -6.90 -10.92 -1.62
CA ASN A 317 -8.07 -11.20 -2.44
C ASN A 317 -7.74 -12.13 -3.63
N ARG A 318 -6.63 -11.89 -4.33
CA ARG A 318 -6.18 -12.74 -5.44
C ARG A 318 -5.99 -14.19 -5.01
N LEU A 319 -5.30 -14.42 -3.91
CA LEU A 319 -5.03 -15.74 -3.38
C LEU A 319 -6.31 -16.47 -2.93
N LEU A 320 -7.18 -15.81 -2.16
CA LEU A 320 -8.40 -16.41 -1.63
C LEU A 320 -9.45 -16.66 -2.72
N VAL A 321 -9.66 -15.71 -3.63
CA VAL A 321 -10.60 -15.88 -4.74
C VAL A 321 -10.13 -17.00 -5.68
N ALA A 322 -8.83 -17.03 -6.04
CA ALA A 322 -8.29 -18.13 -6.85
C ALA A 322 -8.42 -19.48 -6.16
N ALA A 323 -8.13 -19.58 -4.86
CA ALA A 323 -8.24 -20.81 -4.10
C ALA A 323 -9.70 -21.33 -4.01
N ARG A 324 -10.68 -20.43 -3.85
CA ARG A 324 -12.10 -20.76 -3.89
C ARG A 324 -12.50 -21.32 -5.27
N GLU A 325 -12.19 -20.61 -6.33
CA GLU A 325 -12.62 -20.94 -7.69
C GLU A 325 -11.93 -22.19 -8.26
N ARG A 326 -10.76 -22.53 -7.76
CA ARG A 326 -10.05 -23.79 -8.08
C ARG A 326 -10.52 -24.98 -7.22
N GLY A 327 -11.35 -24.76 -6.19
CA GLY A 327 -11.74 -25.80 -5.23
C GLY A 327 -10.61 -26.18 -4.25
N ASP A 328 -9.60 -25.35 -4.09
CA ASP A 328 -8.48 -25.56 -3.17
C ASP A 328 -8.86 -25.20 -1.71
N LEU A 329 -9.81 -24.27 -1.54
CA LEU A 329 -10.40 -23.83 -0.27
C LEU A 329 -11.93 -23.84 -0.38
N ASP A 330 -12.52 -25.03 -0.41
CA ASP A 330 -13.97 -25.18 -0.47
C ASP A 330 -14.65 -24.61 0.78
N GLY A 331 -15.81 -23.96 0.59
CA GLY A 331 -16.60 -23.40 1.67
C GLY A 331 -16.15 -22.02 2.15
N LEU A 332 -15.27 -21.34 1.42
CA LEU A 332 -15.02 -19.90 1.67
C LEU A 332 -16.31 -19.11 1.45
N PRO A 333 -16.60 -18.10 2.29
CA PRO A 333 -17.76 -17.24 2.13
C PRO A 333 -17.85 -16.65 0.71
N ALA A 334 -19.04 -16.64 0.12
CA ALA A 334 -19.29 -16.04 -1.20
C ALA A 334 -18.91 -14.54 -1.24
N ALA A 335 -18.90 -13.88 -0.08
CA ALA A 335 -18.51 -12.49 0.08
C ALA A 335 -17.01 -12.25 -0.09
N VAL A 336 -16.16 -13.27 -0.03
CA VAL A 336 -14.71 -13.15 -0.30
C VAL A 336 -14.48 -12.61 -1.71
N GLY A 337 -13.69 -11.55 -1.81
CA GLY A 337 -13.43 -10.82 -3.05
C GLY A 337 -14.41 -9.68 -3.32
N THR A 338 -15.47 -9.50 -2.50
CA THR A 338 -16.47 -8.43 -2.69
C THR A 338 -16.28 -7.28 -1.70
N GLY A 339 -16.69 -6.07 -2.08
CA GLY A 339 -16.60 -4.91 -1.18
C GLY A 339 -15.23 -4.24 -1.17
N PHE A 340 -14.43 -4.41 -2.22
CA PHE A 340 -13.21 -3.65 -2.43
C PHE A 340 -13.52 -2.16 -2.62
N GLY A 341 -12.66 -1.28 -2.08
CA GLY A 341 -12.70 0.16 -2.28
C GLY A 341 -11.31 0.78 -2.41
N ASP A 342 -11.26 1.94 -3.03
CA ASP A 342 -10.06 2.74 -3.26
C ASP A 342 -9.79 3.73 -2.12
N ASN A 343 -10.51 3.62 -1.00
CA ASN A 343 -10.51 4.56 0.12
C ASN A 343 -10.90 6.01 -0.28
N GLY A 344 -11.41 6.22 -1.49
CA GLY A 344 -11.77 7.52 -2.02
C GLY A 344 -10.57 8.41 -2.35
N ASP A 345 -9.43 7.82 -2.67
CA ASP A 345 -8.18 8.53 -3.00
C ASP A 345 -8.35 9.42 -4.22
N GLN A 346 -7.99 10.69 -4.08
CA GLN A 346 -7.95 11.67 -5.17
C GLN A 346 -6.72 12.56 -5.02
N LEU A 347 -5.96 12.71 -6.09
CA LEU A 347 -4.88 13.67 -6.16
C LEU A 347 -5.40 14.98 -6.75
N ASN A 348 -5.09 16.08 -6.10
CA ASN A 348 -5.44 17.42 -6.56
C ASN A 348 -4.20 18.32 -6.61
N LEU A 349 -4.07 19.07 -7.69
CA LEU A 349 -3.05 20.12 -7.83
C LEU A 349 -3.71 21.48 -8.03
N ARG A 350 -3.09 22.51 -7.47
CA ARG A 350 -3.40 23.91 -7.73
C ARG A 350 -2.15 24.62 -8.22
N SER A 351 -2.26 25.40 -9.29
CA SER A 351 -1.16 26.26 -9.73
C SER A 351 -0.92 27.38 -8.72
N GLN A 352 0.34 27.77 -8.56
CA GLN A 352 0.74 28.89 -7.70
C GLN A 352 1.84 29.71 -8.39
N PRO A 353 1.53 30.39 -9.51
CA PRO A 353 2.54 31.00 -10.37
C PRO A 353 3.32 32.15 -9.69
N LEU A 354 2.76 32.78 -8.65
CA LEU A 354 3.38 33.93 -7.96
C LEU A 354 4.13 33.56 -6.68
N ALA A 355 4.11 32.29 -6.26
CA ALA A 355 4.78 31.85 -5.05
C ALA A 355 5.60 30.58 -5.33
N PHE A 356 6.74 30.77 -5.97
CA PHE A 356 7.73 29.71 -6.10
C PHE A 356 8.24 29.33 -4.71
N HIS A 357 8.14 28.06 -4.35
CA HIS A 357 8.52 27.56 -3.03
C HIS A 357 9.84 26.78 -3.03
N GLY A 358 10.66 26.98 -4.06
CA GLY A 358 12.10 26.72 -4.01
C GLY A 358 12.57 25.28 -4.15
N GLY A 359 11.87 24.40 -4.84
CA GLY A 359 12.41 23.10 -5.26
C GLY A 359 12.59 22.04 -4.17
N SER A 360 12.66 22.41 -2.90
CA SER A 360 12.78 21.49 -1.77
C SER A 360 11.42 21.30 -1.12
N GLN A 361 10.95 20.07 -1.06
CA GLN A 361 9.65 19.72 -0.48
C GLN A 361 9.87 18.64 0.57
N GLY A 362 9.55 18.96 1.82
CA GLY A 362 9.71 18.08 2.97
C GLY A 362 8.87 16.83 2.93
N ALA A 363 8.86 16.13 4.06
CA ALA A 363 8.09 14.88 4.21
C ALA A 363 6.69 15.02 3.65
N PRO A 364 6.19 13.99 3.00
CA PRO A 364 4.84 13.93 2.45
C PRO A 364 3.81 14.38 3.44
N SER A 365 2.83 14.83 3.50
CA SER A 365 1.72 15.04 4.48
C SER A 365 2.18 15.56 5.84
N ALA A 366 2.66 16.81 5.88
CA ALA A 366 2.93 17.49 7.16
C ALA A 366 1.64 17.96 7.83
N SER A 367 0.69 18.48 7.07
CA SER A 367 -0.56 19.08 7.55
C SER A 367 -1.78 18.42 6.92
N ALA A 368 -2.89 18.41 7.65
CA ALA A 368 -4.15 17.84 7.23
C ALA A 368 -5.36 18.66 7.69
N ALA A 369 -6.52 18.41 7.09
CA ALA A 369 -7.81 18.95 7.53
C ALA A 369 -8.93 17.94 7.29
N PHE A 370 -9.84 17.80 8.27
CA PHE A 370 -11.11 17.10 8.10
C PHE A 370 -12.19 18.09 7.68
N LEU A 371 -12.82 17.84 6.53
CA LEU A 371 -13.92 18.62 5.97
C LEU A 371 -15.18 17.75 6.00
N HIS A 372 -16.03 18.01 6.96
CA HIS A 372 -17.06 17.06 7.34
C HIS A 372 -18.43 17.29 6.68
N ARG A 373 -18.76 18.55 6.41
CA ARG A 373 -20.09 18.99 5.93
C ARG A 373 -20.00 20.05 4.83
N GLU A 374 -18.80 20.35 4.41
CA GLU A 374 -18.50 21.45 3.48
C GLU A 374 -18.75 21.06 2.03
N PHE A 375 -18.82 19.76 1.76
CA PHE A 375 -18.97 19.17 0.43
C PHE A 375 -19.91 17.96 0.48
N ASP A 376 -20.35 17.45 -0.68
CA ASP A 376 -21.28 16.33 -0.81
C ASP A 376 -20.76 15.05 -0.16
N LEU A 377 -19.46 14.81 -0.20
CA LEU A 377 -18.81 13.76 0.56
C LEU A 377 -17.86 14.38 1.60
N PRO A 378 -17.77 13.81 2.80
CA PRO A 378 -16.74 14.19 3.78
C PRO A 378 -15.34 13.89 3.23
N LEU A 379 -14.39 14.79 3.50
CA LEU A 379 -13.02 14.70 3.02
C LEU A 379 -12.04 14.74 4.18
N LEU A 380 -11.03 13.88 4.15
CA LEU A 380 -9.72 14.19 4.70
C LEU A 380 -8.86 14.74 3.55
N VAL A 381 -8.20 15.87 3.78
CA VAL A 381 -7.24 16.43 2.83
C VAL A 381 -5.89 16.63 3.52
N GLU A 382 -4.82 16.27 2.80
CA GLU A 382 -3.45 16.32 3.29
C GLU A 382 -2.57 17.16 2.38
N SER A 383 -1.65 17.95 2.96
CA SER A 383 -0.62 18.67 2.22
C SER A 383 0.40 17.70 1.64
N TRP A 384 0.04 17.03 0.56
CA TRP A 384 0.91 16.04 -0.03
C TRP A 384 1.96 16.67 -0.95
N VAL A 385 3.13 16.06 -0.99
CA VAL A 385 4.25 16.49 -1.79
C VAL A 385 4.47 15.47 -2.91
N LEU A 386 4.46 15.95 -4.15
CA LEU A 386 4.86 15.16 -5.31
C LEU A 386 6.28 15.51 -5.71
N PRO A 387 7.25 14.61 -5.52
CA PRO A 387 8.65 14.90 -5.84
C PRO A 387 8.88 15.33 -7.31
N THR A 388 8.05 14.80 -8.23
CA THR A 388 8.10 15.16 -9.66
C THR A 388 7.74 16.61 -9.97
N TYR A 389 7.14 17.32 -9.03
CA TYR A 389 6.68 18.69 -9.21
C TYR A 389 7.48 19.72 -8.40
N GLU A 390 8.70 19.37 -7.98
CA GLU A 390 9.58 20.29 -7.22
C GLU A 390 9.79 21.62 -7.92
N ALA A 391 9.95 21.58 -9.24
CA ALA A 391 10.12 22.78 -10.05
C ALA A 391 8.80 23.40 -10.53
N ALA A 392 7.66 22.74 -10.34
CA ALA A 392 6.39 23.25 -10.77
C ALA A 392 5.81 24.24 -9.74
N PRO A 393 5.31 25.41 -10.15
CA PRO A 393 4.63 26.33 -9.25
C PRO A 393 3.23 25.79 -8.90
N ALA A 394 3.18 24.65 -8.19
CA ALA A 394 1.96 23.95 -7.85
C ALA A 394 1.93 23.54 -6.37
N VAL A 395 0.73 23.47 -5.81
CA VAL A 395 0.46 22.95 -4.47
C VAL A 395 -0.36 21.68 -4.60
N ALA A 396 0.20 20.55 -4.17
CA ALA A 396 -0.45 19.27 -4.20
C ALA A 396 -1.25 19.00 -2.92
N THR A 397 -2.32 18.23 -3.07
CA THR A 397 -3.18 17.74 -1.99
C THR A 397 -3.55 16.29 -2.29
N LEU A 398 -3.34 15.40 -1.34
CA LEU A 398 -3.98 14.11 -1.33
C LEU A 398 -5.31 14.24 -0.58
N ALA A 399 -6.39 13.79 -1.19
CA ALA A 399 -7.71 13.77 -0.57
C ALA A 399 -8.23 12.34 -0.49
N MET A 400 -8.91 12.00 0.59
CA MET A 400 -9.62 10.75 0.80
C MET A 400 -11.07 11.06 1.15
N THR A 401 -12.01 10.53 0.37
CA THR A 401 -13.44 10.73 0.61
C THR A 401 -14.01 9.60 1.45
N VAL A 402 -15.01 9.90 2.27
CA VAL A 402 -15.79 8.88 2.97
C VAL A 402 -16.93 8.45 2.07
N ASP A 403 -16.73 7.35 1.36
CA ASP A 403 -17.70 6.76 0.44
C ASP A 403 -18.22 5.44 1.01
N HIS A 404 -19.54 5.30 1.11
CA HIS A 404 -20.20 4.09 1.62
C HIS A 404 -20.74 3.18 0.50
N GLU A 405 -20.81 3.63 -0.74
CA GLU A 405 -21.61 3.02 -1.80
C GLU A 405 -20.74 2.30 -2.86
N HIS A 406 -19.69 2.93 -3.33
CA HIS A 406 -18.96 2.44 -4.48
C HIS A 406 -17.94 1.36 -4.09
N ARG A 407 -18.19 0.15 -4.58
CA ARG A 407 -17.38 -1.05 -4.28
C ARG A 407 -17.09 -1.85 -5.55
N GLY A 408 -15.91 -2.46 -5.58
CA GLY A 408 -15.49 -3.41 -6.60
C GLY A 408 -15.56 -4.86 -6.13
N THR A 409 -15.35 -5.78 -7.06
CA THR A 409 -15.34 -7.22 -6.80
C THR A 409 -14.21 -7.87 -7.56
N PHE A 410 -13.43 -8.69 -6.89
CA PHE A 410 -12.41 -9.53 -7.53
C PHE A 410 -13.06 -10.77 -8.15
N ARG A 411 -12.73 -11.03 -9.40
CA ARG A 411 -13.22 -12.17 -10.17
C ARG A 411 -12.07 -12.99 -10.72
N TYR A 412 -12.25 -14.31 -10.70
CA TYR A 412 -11.34 -15.27 -11.28
C TYR A 412 -11.67 -15.52 -12.74
N GLU A 413 -10.69 -15.43 -13.60
CA GLU A 413 -10.78 -15.74 -15.01
C GLU A 413 -10.09 -17.07 -15.28
N ARG A 414 -10.87 -18.10 -15.60
CA ARG A 414 -10.36 -19.47 -15.80
C ARG A 414 -9.40 -19.58 -16.97
N ALA A 415 -9.63 -18.84 -18.03
CA ALA A 415 -8.81 -18.90 -19.26
C ALA A 415 -7.37 -18.49 -19.02
N THR A 416 -7.14 -17.51 -18.14
CA THR A 416 -5.82 -16.96 -17.85
C THR A 416 -5.27 -17.38 -16.49
N ASP A 417 -6.08 -18.10 -15.69
CA ASP A 417 -5.80 -18.47 -14.30
C ASP A 417 -5.46 -17.23 -13.42
N ARG A 418 -6.17 -16.12 -13.64
CA ARG A 418 -5.92 -14.85 -12.97
C ARG A 418 -7.15 -14.32 -12.24
N VAL A 419 -6.88 -13.53 -11.19
CA VAL A 419 -7.90 -12.75 -10.49
C VAL A 419 -7.66 -11.28 -10.80
N HIS A 420 -8.70 -10.59 -11.20
CA HIS A 420 -8.71 -9.17 -11.52
C HIS A 420 -9.86 -8.44 -10.82
N LEU A 421 -9.73 -7.13 -10.68
CA LEU A 421 -10.81 -6.28 -10.16
C LEU A 421 -11.85 -6.05 -11.26
N ALA A 422 -13.06 -6.52 -11.05
CA ALA A 422 -14.17 -6.33 -11.96
C ALA A 422 -15.14 -5.25 -11.47
N GLY A 423 -15.80 -4.59 -12.42
CA GLY A 423 -16.87 -3.63 -12.13
C GLY A 423 -16.40 -2.33 -11.47
N TRP A 424 -15.10 -2.03 -11.47
CA TRP A 424 -14.62 -0.69 -11.14
C TRP A 424 -14.60 0.14 -12.41
N THR A 425 -15.46 1.14 -12.48
CA THR A 425 -15.56 2.06 -13.61
C THR A 425 -15.21 3.48 -13.15
N GLN A 426 -14.98 4.39 -14.08
CA GLN A 426 -14.70 5.79 -13.74
C GLN A 426 -15.86 6.48 -13.02
N GLU A 427 -17.10 6.03 -13.24
CA GLU A 427 -18.28 6.53 -12.56
C GLU A 427 -18.23 6.27 -11.05
N LYS A 428 -17.66 5.14 -10.62
CA LYS A 428 -17.50 4.82 -9.19
C LYS A 428 -16.62 5.82 -8.44
N SER A 429 -15.70 6.47 -9.11
CA SER A 429 -14.89 7.55 -8.52
C SER A 429 -15.43 8.95 -8.83
N ALA A 430 -16.59 9.08 -9.49
CA ALA A 430 -17.10 10.38 -9.95
C ALA A 430 -17.50 11.30 -8.79
N ALA A 431 -18.20 10.77 -7.80
CA ALA A 431 -18.62 11.53 -6.61
C ALA A 431 -17.40 12.04 -5.81
N ALA A 432 -16.39 11.19 -5.61
CA ALA A 432 -15.14 11.57 -4.97
C ALA A 432 -14.40 12.67 -5.74
N ARG A 433 -14.31 12.54 -7.07
CA ARG A 433 -13.69 13.57 -7.92
C ARG A 433 -14.43 14.90 -7.84
N GLU A 434 -15.77 14.91 -7.84
CA GLU A 434 -16.54 16.15 -7.79
C GLU A 434 -16.42 16.83 -6.43
N ALA A 435 -16.46 16.09 -5.33
CA ALA A 435 -16.22 16.65 -3.99
C ALA A 435 -14.84 17.31 -3.90
N VAL A 436 -13.80 16.68 -4.45
CA VAL A 436 -12.42 17.21 -4.45
C VAL A 436 -12.29 18.40 -5.43
N ARG A 437 -13.01 18.40 -6.54
CA ARG A 437 -13.06 19.57 -7.44
C ARG A 437 -13.74 20.77 -6.76
N ALA A 438 -14.84 20.55 -6.06
CA ALA A 438 -15.52 21.60 -5.29
C ALA A 438 -14.61 22.17 -4.20
N TYR A 439 -13.91 21.32 -3.47
CA TYR A 439 -12.86 21.71 -2.53
C TYR A 439 -11.78 22.56 -3.21
N SER A 440 -11.23 22.10 -4.32
CA SER A 440 -10.16 22.79 -5.04
C SER A 440 -10.58 24.16 -5.55
N ARG A 441 -11.82 24.27 -6.11
CA ARG A 441 -12.40 25.56 -6.54
C ARG A 441 -12.54 26.53 -5.38
N ARG A 442 -13.06 26.09 -4.22
CA ARG A 442 -13.21 26.93 -3.04
C ARG A 442 -11.88 27.48 -2.53
N VAL A 443 -10.83 26.62 -2.47
CA VAL A 443 -9.50 27.06 -2.07
C VAL A 443 -8.92 28.02 -3.10
N ALA A 444 -9.09 27.78 -4.40
CA ALA A 444 -8.56 28.65 -5.44
C ALA A 444 -9.22 30.05 -5.41
N VAL A 445 -10.54 30.12 -5.28
CA VAL A 445 -11.27 31.40 -5.18
C VAL A 445 -10.81 32.25 -3.98
N ALA A 446 -10.51 31.60 -2.85
CA ALA A 446 -10.01 32.30 -1.66
C ALA A 446 -8.53 32.73 -1.76
N ASN A 447 -7.82 32.30 -2.82
CA ASN A 447 -6.39 32.54 -2.99
C ASN A 447 -6.09 33.11 -4.39
N LEU A 448 -6.10 34.43 -4.52
CA LEU A 448 -5.85 35.11 -5.79
C LEU A 448 -4.55 34.65 -6.46
N GLY A 449 -4.59 34.46 -7.78
CA GLY A 449 -3.48 33.94 -8.58
C GLY A 449 -3.30 32.42 -8.51
N THR A 450 -4.25 31.70 -7.89
CA THR A 450 -4.25 30.24 -7.80
C THR A 450 -5.34 29.69 -8.71
N LEU A 451 -5.02 28.69 -9.54
CA LEU A 451 -5.98 27.99 -10.39
C LEU A 451 -6.00 26.50 -10.05
N PRO A 452 -7.19 25.87 -9.99
CA PRO A 452 -7.25 24.43 -9.89
C PRO A 452 -6.67 23.81 -11.18
N LEU A 453 -5.74 22.89 -11.02
CA LEU A 453 -5.21 22.11 -12.13
C LEU A 453 -5.98 20.79 -12.16
N THR A 454 -6.67 20.54 -13.27
CA THR A 454 -7.30 19.25 -13.48
C THR A 454 -6.23 18.28 -13.98
N ILE A 455 -5.88 17.31 -13.15
CA ILE A 455 -5.13 16.16 -13.65
C ILE A 455 -6.15 15.26 -14.33
N ASN A 456 -6.19 15.30 -15.66
CA ASN A 456 -6.91 14.31 -16.45
C ASN A 456 -6.12 13.00 -16.39
N ASN A 457 -6.20 12.30 -15.26
CA ASN A 457 -5.75 10.93 -15.23
C ASN A 457 -6.88 10.06 -15.82
N PRO A 458 -6.68 9.43 -16.99
CA PRO A 458 -7.67 8.54 -17.58
C PRO A 458 -7.94 7.31 -16.69
N HIS A 459 -7.00 7.00 -15.77
CA HIS A 459 -7.12 5.92 -14.80
C HIS A 459 -7.04 6.51 -13.40
N PRO A 460 -8.13 6.46 -12.59
CA PRO A 460 -8.06 6.70 -11.16
C PRO A 460 -6.97 5.87 -10.53
N PHE A 461 -6.37 6.39 -9.47
CA PHE A 461 -5.24 5.75 -8.78
C PHE A 461 -5.54 5.65 -7.30
N THR A 462 -5.18 4.54 -6.67
CA THR A 462 -5.17 4.41 -5.22
C THR A 462 -3.86 3.83 -4.69
N ALA A 463 -3.36 4.41 -3.60
CA ALA A 463 -2.31 3.84 -2.75
C ALA A 463 -2.90 3.23 -1.46
N HIS A 464 -4.21 3.29 -1.29
CA HIS A 464 -4.95 2.83 -0.12
C HIS A 464 -6.02 1.77 -0.44
N PRO A 465 -5.68 0.69 -1.19
CA PRO A 465 -6.66 -0.35 -1.51
C PRO A 465 -7.12 -1.04 -0.22
N VAL A 466 -8.43 -1.17 -0.02
CA VAL A 466 -9.03 -1.78 1.19
C VAL A 466 -10.25 -2.62 0.85
N GLY A 467 -10.57 -3.60 1.70
CA GLY A 467 -11.76 -4.43 1.53
C GLY A 467 -11.55 -5.71 0.71
N GLY A 468 -12.63 -6.43 0.51
CA GLY A 468 -12.66 -7.74 -0.17
C GLY A 468 -12.80 -8.93 0.76
N CYS A 469 -12.43 -8.79 2.05
CA CYS A 469 -12.65 -9.80 3.10
C CYS A 469 -13.18 -9.15 4.38
N ALA A 470 -14.20 -8.28 4.23
CA ALA A 470 -14.64 -7.38 5.29
C ALA A 470 -14.97 -8.11 6.61
N ILE A 471 -14.49 -7.52 7.72
CA ILE A 471 -14.76 -7.95 9.09
C ILE A 471 -16.27 -8.01 9.38
N GLY A 472 -16.72 -9.05 10.08
CA GLY A 472 -18.14 -9.30 10.36
C GLY A 472 -18.92 -9.85 9.16
N ARG A 473 -18.32 -9.93 7.96
CA ARG A 473 -18.94 -10.44 6.74
C ARG A 473 -18.28 -11.70 6.20
N CYS A 474 -16.96 -11.66 6.02
CA CYS A 474 -16.16 -12.82 5.61
C CYS A 474 -15.51 -13.49 6.81
N THR A 475 -15.26 -12.72 7.84
CA THR A 475 -14.59 -13.15 9.07
C THR A 475 -15.41 -12.72 10.29
N ASP A 476 -15.09 -13.31 11.45
CA ASP A 476 -15.55 -12.78 12.73
C ASP A 476 -14.80 -11.46 13.08
N LEU A 477 -15.05 -10.91 14.28
CA LEU A 477 -14.43 -9.67 14.74
C LEU A 477 -12.92 -9.78 15.02
N PHE A 478 -12.38 -10.99 15.00
CA PHE A 478 -10.96 -11.27 15.19
C PHE A 478 -10.26 -11.74 13.90
N GLY A 479 -10.89 -11.51 12.75
CA GLY A 479 -10.32 -11.90 11.47
C GLY A 479 -10.31 -13.40 11.18
N ARG A 480 -10.99 -14.24 12.00
CA ARG A 480 -11.12 -15.68 11.74
C ARG A 480 -12.07 -15.89 10.56
N MET A 481 -11.59 -16.55 9.50
CA MET A 481 -12.38 -16.81 8.30
C MET A 481 -13.55 -17.75 8.61
N HIS A 482 -14.77 -17.34 8.29
CA HIS A 482 -15.96 -18.18 8.48
C HIS A 482 -15.83 -19.50 7.71
N GLY A 483 -16.14 -20.63 8.36
CA GLY A 483 -16.06 -21.98 7.78
C GLY A 483 -14.63 -22.57 7.71
N HIS A 484 -13.60 -21.82 8.08
CA HIS A 484 -12.21 -22.25 7.98
C HIS A 484 -11.42 -22.09 9.29
N ARG A 485 -11.43 -23.14 10.12
CA ARG A 485 -10.62 -23.17 11.33
C ARG A 485 -9.13 -22.98 10.99
N GLY A 486 -8.46 -22.06 11.68
CA GLY A 486 -7.03 -21.78 11.51
C GLY A 486 -6.70 -20.91 10.30
N LEU A 487 -7.69 -20.34 9.59
CA LEU A 487 -7.48 -19.33 8.55
C LEU A 487 -7.89 -17.96 9.08
N TYR A 488 -6.98 -17.02 8.98
CA TYR A 488 -7.15 -15.65 9.50
C TYR A 488 -6.84 -14.63 8.42
N VAL A 489 -7.53 -13.51 8.44
CA VAL A 489 -7.22 -12.31 7.63
C VAL A 489 -6.87 -11.18 8.57
N VAL A 490 -5.73 -10.52 8.36
CA VAL A 490 -5.21 -9.48 9.28
C VAL A 490 -4.68 -8.23 8.57
N ASP A 491 -4.96 -8.06 7.27
CA ASP A 491 -4.50 -6.93 6.46
C ASP A 491 -5.64 -5.99 6.04
N GLY A 492 -5.37 -5.11 5.09
CA GLY A 492 -6.33 -4.12 4.59
C GLY A 492 -7.57 -4.71 3.93
N SER A 493 -7.57 -6.01 3.61
CA SER A 493 -8.77 -6.68 3.08
C SER A 493 -9.88 -6.85 4.12
N LEU A 494 -9.57 -6.78 5.43
CA LEU A 494 -10.56 -6.76 6.51
C LEU A 494 -11.40 -5.48 6.55
N LEU A 495 -10.94 -4.39 5.98
CA LEU A 495 -11.64 -3.12 6.06
C LEU A 495 -12.88 -3.14 5.15
N PRO A 496 -13.91 -2.34 5.45
CA PRO A 496 -15.20 -2.40 4.72
C PRO A 496 -15.19 -1.62 3.39
N GLY A 497 -14.05 -1.51 2.71
CA GLY A 497 -13.89 -0.80 1.43
C GLY A 497 -13.67 0.70 1.54
N ASN A 498 -13.63 1.23 2.76
CA ASN A 498 -13.22 2.59 3.11
C ASN A 498 -12.79 2.60 4.57
N VAL A 499 -11.84 3.47 4.93
CA VAL A 499 -11.37 3.59 6.32
C VAL A 499 -12.21 4.54 7.14
N GLY A 500 -12.90 5.46 6.48
CA GLY A 500 -13.68 6.52 7.13
C GLY A 500 -12.93 7.86 7.20
N GLY A 501 -12.26 8.24 6.13
CA GLY A 501 -11.49 9.49 6.05
C GLY A 501 -10.18 9.43 6.83
N ALA A 502 -9.39 8.39 6.59
CA ALA A 502 -8.04 8.23 7.13
C ALA A 502 -7.18 7.34 6.23
N ASN A 503 -5.85 7.49 6.35
CA ASN A 503 -4.90 6.53 5.78
C ASN A 503 -5.08 5.17 6.47
N PRO A 504 -4.99 4.04 5.75
CA PRO A 504 -5.36 2.73 6.30
C PRO A 504 -4.36 2.14 7.28
N SER A 505 -3.09 2.55 7.25
CA SER A 505 -1.98 1.92 7.96
C SER A 505 -2.23 1.74 9.48
N LEU A 506 -2.67 2.82 10.15
CA LEU A 506 -2.97 2.77 11.59
C LEU A 506 -4.14 1.83 11.89
N THR A 507 -5.20 1.88 11.08
CA THR A 507 -6.40 1.07 11.29
C THR A 507 -6.13 -0.41 11.00
N ILE A 508 -5.34 -0.74 9.97
CA ILE A 508 -4.89 -2.12 9.70
C ILE A 508 -4.10 -2.66 10.89
N GLY A 509 -3.12 -1.90 11.39
CA GLY A 509 -2.32 -2.30 12.55
C GLY A 509 -3.17 -2.49 13.81
N ALA A 510 -4.13 -1.60 14.05
CA ALA A 510 -5.02 -1.66 15.21
C ALA A 510 -6.00 -2.85 15.13
N LEU A 511 -6.55 -3.16 13.96
CA LEU A 511 -7.38 -4.35 13.75
C LEU A 511 -6.57 -5.64 13.94
N ALA A 512 -5.33 -5.68 13.44
CA ALA A 512 -4.44 -6.81 13.64
C ALA A 512 -4.09 -7.00 15.14
N GLU A 513 -3.79 -5.93 15.88
CA GLU A 513 -3.55 -5.99 17.33
C GLU A 513 -4.77 -6.51 18.09
N HIS A 514 -5.97 -6.03 17.74
CA HIS A 514 -7.22 -6.52 18.28
C HIS A 514 -7.45 -8.00 17.98
N ALA A 515 -7.27 -8.39 16.71
CA ALA A 515 -7.45 -9.77 16.27
C ALA A 515 -6.50 -10.72 16.99
N LEU A 516 -5.21 -10.40 17.01
CA LEU A 516 -4.19 -11.25 17.63
C LEU A 516 -4.38 -11.36 19.15
N ALA A 517 -4.85 -10.31 19.84
CA ALA A 517 -5.21 -10.41 21.25
C ALA A 517 -6.27 -11.49 21.49
N GLY A 518 -7.32 -11.54 20.68
CA GLY A 518 -8.37 -12.56 20.80
C GLY A 518 -7.95 -13.95 20.32
N ILE A 519 -7.05 -14.05 19.33
CA ILE A 519 -6.56 -15.35 18.81
C ILE A 519 -5.62 -16.02 19.81
N VAL A 520 -4.61 -15.28 20.31
CA VAL A 520 -3.60 -15.80 21.23
C VAL A 520 -4.24 -16.20 22.58
N THR A 521 -5.16 -15.39 23.11
CA THR A 521 -5.87 -15.71 24.37
C THR A 521 -6.72 -16.99 24.26
N ALA A 522 -7.26 -17.27 23.08
CA ALA A 522 -8.06 -18.48 22.84
C ALA A 522 -7.21 -19.74 22.56
N GLY A 523 -5.89 -19.65 22.62
CA GLY A 523 -4.99 -20.79 22.37
C GLY A 523 -4.79 -21.11 20.87
N GLY A 524 -5.16 -20.19 19.97
CA GLY A 524 -5.05 -20.34 18.51
C GLY A 524 -6.25 -20.97 17.85
#